data_15110647df82e59df47d65cb275e228d
#
_entry.id   15110647df82e59df47d65cb275e228d
#
_cell.length_a   1.000
_cell.length_b   1.000
_cell.length_c   1.000
_cell.angle_alpha   90.00
_cell.angle_beta   90.00
_cell.angle_gamma   90.00
#
_symmetry.space_group_name_H-M   'P 1'
#
loop_
_entity.id
_entity.type
_entity.pdbx_description
1 polymer ?
#
loop_
_entity_poly.entity_id
_entity_poly.type
_entity_poly.pdbx_seq_one_letter_code
_entity_poly.pdbx_strand_id
1 'polypeptide(L)'
;MRILITGTTGGIGGAVKRAALAAGHAIDEVNRGDFAALSSMGSPRIAPASQRPSVGGYDPIDGIVFTTGTCPVRPLGTMTDEEFEEVFRVNCGLFVRLMREVVRAKLNNPKGMRVVAISSVSAVEGWAGGAAYCASKGALSAVCRALDAELKPRGISVVALEPRYVKTRMFDACAGRMGVDPALARDPDDLAREILAHFTS
;
A
#
# COMPACT_ATOMS: atom_id res chain seq x y z
N MET A 1 -17.92 4.89 4.08
CA MET A 1 -16.67 4.70 4.83
C MET A 1 -15.66 5.75 4.40
N ARG A 2 -14.68 6.04 5.25
CA ARG A 2 -13.51 6.88 4.93
C ARG A 2 -12.28 5.99 4.76
N ILE A 3 -11.71 5.99 3.56
CA ILE A 3 -10.61 5.10 3.18
C ILE A 3 -9.37 5.93 2.80
N LEU A 4 -8.25 5.67 3.46
CA LEU A 4 -6.96 6.24 3.09
C LEU A 4 -6.30 5.35 2.04
N ILE A 5 -5.95 5.92 0.89
CA ILE A 5 -5.30 5.19 -0.20
C ILE A 5 -3.92 5.80 -0.47
N THR A 6 -2.89 4.97 -0.48
CA THR A 6 -1.55 5.41 -0.87
C THR A 6 -1.28 5.07 -2.33
N GLY A 7 -0.45 5.88 -3.01
CA GLY A 7 -0.02 5.59 -4.38
C GLY A 7 -1.12 5.71 -5.45
N THR A 8 -2.07 6.62 -5.26
CA THR A 8 -3.23 6.85 -6.16
C THR A 8 -2.86 7.31 -7.58
N THR A 9 -1.63 7.75 -7.80
CA THR A 9 -1.08 8.07 -9.12
C THR A 9 -0.60 6.82 -9.90
N GLY A 10 -0.52 5.65 -9.23
CA GLY A 10 -0.17 4.37 -9.82
C GLY A 10 -1.37 3.62 -10.40
N GLY A 11 -1.11 2.53 -11.15
CA GLY A 11 -2.17 1.74 -11.80
C GLY A 11 -3.17 1.15 -10.81
N ILE A 12 -2.70 0.42 -9.79
CA ILE A 12 -3.56 -0.21 -8.78
C ILE A 12 -4.23 0.85 -7.90
N GLY A 13 -3.45 1.78 -7.34
CA GLY A 13 -4.00 2.83 -6.45
C GLY A 13 -5.03 3.72 -7.15
N GLY A 14 -4.80 4.05 -8.42
CA GLY A 14 -5.75 4.80 -9.25
C GLY A 14 -7.05 4.03 -9.50
N ALA A 15 -6.98 2.73 -9.76
CA ALA A 15 -8.14 1.86 -9.91
C ALA A 15 -8.95 1.76 -8.62
N VAL A 16 -8.28 1.53 -7.48
CA VAL A 16 -8.93 1.50 -6.15
C VAL A 16 -9.63 2.83 -5.85
N LYS A 17 -8.96 3.96 -6.12
CA LYS A 17 -9.56 5.30 -5.94
C LYS A 17 -10.85 5.44 -6.74
N ARG A 18 -10.83 5.13 -8.05
CA ARG A 18 -12.02 5.21 -8.90
C ARG A 18 -13.16 4.35 -8.37
N ALA A 19 -12.86 3.09 -8.05
CA ALA A 19 -13.85 2.14 -7.56
C ALA A 19 -14.44 2.55 -6.20
N ALA A 20 -13.61 3.06 -5.27
CA ALA A 20 -14.06 3.53 -3.97
C ALA A 20 -14.96 4.76 -4.07
N LEU A 21 -14.61 5.75 -4.92
CA LEU A 21 -15.45 6.91 -5.18
C LEU A 21 -16.79 6.53 -5.83
N ALA A 22 -16.77 5.60 -6.80
CA ALA A 22 -18.00 5.08 -7.43
C ALA A 22 -18.92 4.35 -6.43
N ALA A 23 -18.35 3.73 -5.39
CA ALA A 23 -19.08 3.11 -4.29
C ALA A 23 -19.52 4.11 -3.18
N GLY A 24 -19.31 5.41 -3.36
CA GLY A 24 -19.72 6.45 -2.42
C GLY A 24 -18.84 6.57 -1.17
N HIS A 25 -17.59 6.09 -1.23
CA HIS A 25 -16.66 6.23 -0.09
C HIS A 25 -15.93 7.58 -0.12
N ALA A 26 -15.67 8.15 1.05
CA ALA A 26 -14.77 9.28 1.20
C ALA A 26 -13.31 8.80 1.14
N ILE A 27 -12.44 9.53 0.43
CA ILE A 27 -11.06 9.11 0.18
C ILE A 27 -10.09 10.17 0.69
N ASP A 28 -9.09 9.70 1.46
CA ASP A 28 -7.87 10.45 1.74
C ASP A 28 -6.73 9.88 0.90
N GLU A 29 -5.89 10.74 0.35
CA GLU A 29 -4.77 10.32 -0.49
C GLU A 29 -3.44 10.64 0.18
N VAL A 30 -2.51 9.68 0.16
CA VAL A 30 -1.12 9.86 0.58
C VAL A 30 -0.21 9.35 -0.53
N ASN A 31 0.52 10.25 -1.16
CA ASN A 31 1.49 9.91 -2.19
C ASN A 31 2.93 9.93 -1.63
N ARG A 32 3.90 9.46 -2.43
CA ARG A 32 5.29 9.28 -1.96
C ARG A 32 5.89 10.55 -1.33
N GLY A 33 5.60 11.74 -1.86
CA GLY A 33 6.07 13.02 -1.32
C GLY A 33 5.49 13.35 0.05
N ASP A 34 4.26 12.92 0.33
CA ASP A 34 3.56 13.24 1.57
C ASP A 34 4.11 12.50 2.78
N PHE A 35 4.78 11.35 2.57
CA PHE A 35 5.43 10.58 3.64
C PHE A 35 6.59 11.35 4.33
N ALA A 36 7.23 12.30 3.64
CA ALA A 36 8.22 13.16 4.26
C ALA A 36 7.59 14.10 5.29
N ALA A 37 6.39 14.61 4.97
CA ALA A 37 5.63 15.49 5.85
C ALA A 37 5.03 14.76 7.07
N LEU A 38 4.74 13.46 6.95
CA LEU A 38 4.26 12.64 8.08
C LEU A 38 5.28 12.54 9.22
N SER A 39 6.58 12.78 8.96
CA SER A 39 7.65 12.66 9.97
C SER A 39 7.92 13.92 10.76
N SER A 40 7.70 15.09 10.17
CA SER A 40 8.02 16.39 10.78
C SER A 40 6.89 16.94 11.65
N MET A 41 5.78 16.25 11.72
CA MET A 41 4.57 16.71 12.40
C MET A 41 4.16 15.71 13.48
N GLY A 42 4.10 16.16 14.73
CA GLY A 42 3.58 15.39 15.86
C GLY A 42 2.10 14.99 15.74
N SER A 43 1.53 15.08 14.55
CA SER A 43 0.20 14.57 14.17
C SER A 43 0.14 14.43 12.64
N PRO A 44 -0.39 13.33 12.10
CA PRO A 44 -0.49 13.13 10.66
C PRO A 44 -1.45 14.13 10.04
N ARG A 45 -0.94 14.97 9.13
CA ARG A 45 -1.78 15.74 8.20
C ARG A 45 -2.24 14.80 7.09
N ILE A 46 -3.22 13.94 7.37
CA ILE A 46 -3.74 12.96 6.41
C ILE A 46 -4.76 13.60 5.44
N ALA A 47 -5.27 14.79 5.74
CA ALA A 47 -6.18 15.53 4.84
C ALA A 47 -5.59 16.86 4.38
N PRO A 48 -5.86 17.32 3.13
CA PRO A 48 -5.55 18.67 2.71
C PRO A 48 -6.22 19.69 3.65
N ALA A 49 -5.53 20.81 3.90
CA ALA A 49 -5.95 21.83 4.87
C ALA A 49 -7.36 22.39 4.61
N SER A 50 -7.86 22.33 3.38
CA SER A 50 -9.19 22.77 2.96
C SER A 50 -10.34 21.82 3.37
N GLN A 51 -10.02 20.63 3.86
CA GLN A 51 -11.02 19.60 4.22
C GLN A 51 -10.99 19.24 5.72
N ARG A 52 -10.33 20.04 6.55
CA ARG A 52 -10.24 19.76 7.99
C ARG A 52 -11.47 20.31 8.70
N PRO A 53 -12.20 19.50 9.48
CA PRO A 53 -13.19 20.04 10.40
C PRO A 53 -12.48 20.93 11.42
N SER A 54 -13.05 22.10 11.66
CA SER A 54 -12.63 23.01 12.72
C SER A 54 -12.87 22.34 14.07
N VAL A 55 -11.84 22.36 14.92
CA VAL A 55 -11.86 22.00 16.34
C VAL A 55 -11.83 20.50 16.68
N GLY A 56 -10.66 20.02 17.03
CA GLY A 56 -10.47 18.97 18.07
C GLY A 56 -10.54 17.50 17.67
N GLY A 57 -10.98 17.10 16.47
CA GLY A 57 -11.07 15.68 16.12
C GLY A 57 -10.80 15.41 14.66
N TYR A 58 -9.88 14.46 14.39
CA TYR A 58 -9.80 13.83 13.07
C TYR A 58 -10.99 12.88 12.93
N ASP A 59 -11.70 12.92 11.80
CA ASP A 59 -12.66 11.86 11.50
C ASP A 59 -11.95 10.52 11.44
N PRO A 60 -12.49 9.48 12.10
CA PRO A 60 -11.87 8.17 12.11
C PRO A 60 -11.72 7.60 10.70
N ILE A 61 -10.65 6.85 10.48
CA ILE A 61 -10.39 6.12 9.24
C ILE A 61 -10.98 4.71 9.38
N ASP A 62 -11.86 4.33 8.45
CA ASP A 62 -12.47 3.00 8.40
C ASP A 62 -11.57 2.00 7.71
N GLY A 63 -10.72 2.47 6.79
CA GLY A 63 -9.86 1.60 6.01
C GLY A 63 -8.60 2.24 5.46
N ILE A 64 -7.60 1.41 5.19
CA ILE A 64 -6.35 1.79 4.52
C ILE A 64 -6.09 0.84 3.37
N VAL A 65 -5.75 1.37 2.19
CA VAL A 65 -5.22 0.61 1.08
C VAL A 65 -3.81 1.11 0.76
N PHE A 66 -2.81 0.28 1.04
CA PHE A 66 -1.42 0.60 0.75
C PHE A 66 -1.00 -0.01 -0.58
N THR A 67 -0.88 0.84 -1.61
CA THR A 67 -0.45 0.42 -2.96
C THR A 67 0.89 1.01 -3.40
N THR A 68 1.54 1.81 -2.54
CA THR A 68 2.83 2.42 -2.85
C THR A 68 3.90 1.35 -3.04
N GLY A 69 4.66 1.46 -4.13
CA GLY A 69 5.73 0.51 -4.40
C GLY A 69 6.63 0.94 -5.57
N THR A 70 7.76 0.26 -5.68
CA THR A 70 8.70 0.37 -6.80
C THR A 70 9.30 -1.00 -7.10
N CYS A 71 9.65 -1.23 -8.36
CA CYS A 71 10.18 -2.51 -8.84
C CYS A 71 11.33 -2.28 -9.83
N PRO A 72 12.50 -1.82 -9.39
CA PRO A 72 13.67 -1.78 -10.27
C PRO A 72 14.15 -3.21 -10.51
N VAL A 73 14.45 -3.53 -11.78
CA VAL A 73 15.06 -4.80 -12.15
C VAL A 73 16.57 -4.60 -12.25
N ARG A 74 17.32 -5.23 -11.35
CA ARG A 74 18.78 -5.10 -11.26
C ARG A 74 19.43 -6.48 -11.05
N PRO A 75 20.37 -6.91 -11.92
CA PRO A 75 21.22 -8.04 -11.60
C PRO A 75 22.01 -7.78 -10.32
N LEU A 76 22.20 -8.80 -9.48
CA LEU A 76 22.83 -8.66 -8.17
C LEU A 76 24.18 -7.95 -8.23
N GLY A 77 25.03 -8.27 -9.22
CA GLY A 77 26.36 -7.67 -9.35
C GLY A 77 26.39 -6.19 -9.77
N THR A 78 25.22 -5.60 -10.10
CA THR A 78 25.11 -4.18 -10.49
C THR A 78 24.19 -3.38 -9.57
N MET A 79 23.59 -4.04 -8.58
CA MET A 79 22.74 -3.39 -7.58
C MET A 79 23.61 -2.70 -6.53
N THR A 80 23.33 -1.43 -6.24
CA THR A 80 24.00 -0.72 -5.13
C THR A 80 23.22 -0.89 -3.83
N ASP A 81 23.89 -0.63 -2.70
CA ASP A 81 23.27 -0.67 -1.37
C ASP A 81 22.12 0.37 -1.27
N GLU A 82 22.31 1.56 -1.84
CA GLU A 82 21.30 2.62 -1.83
C GLU A 82 20.05 2.22 -2.65
N GLU A 83 20.24 1.55 -3.81
CA GLU A 83 19.13 1.02 -4.60
C GLU A 83 18.33 -0.04 -3.81
N PHE A 84 19.04 -0.94 -3.11
CA PHE A 84 18.44 -1.97 -2.27
C PHE A 84 17.65 -1.35 -1.12
N GLU A 85 18.25 -0.43 -0.38
CA GLU A 85 17.64 0.28 0.75
C GLU A 85 16.41 1.09 0.32
N GLU A 86 16.48 1.79 -0.84
CA GLU A 86 15.34 2.57 -1.36
C GLU A 86 14.16 1.67 -1.70
N VAL A 87 14.38 0.48 -2.27
CA VAL A 87 13.31 -0.49 -2.55
C VAL A 87 12.64 -0.94 -1.25
N PHE A 88 13.41 -1.28 -0.22
CA PHE A 88 12.88 -1.64 1.10
C PHE A 88 12.14 -0.48 1.75
N ARG A 89 12.73 0.70 1.72
CA ARG A 89 12.13 1.91 2.27
C ARG A 89 10.76 2.18 1.65
N VAL A 90 10.64 2.11 0.32
CA VAL A 90 9.40 2.41 -0.39
C VAL A 90 8.37 1.31 -0.22
N ASN A 91 8.76 0.02 -0.39
CA ASN A 91 7.80 -1.08 -0.47
C ASN A 91 7.33 -1.58 0.90
N CYS A 92 8.14 -1.42 1.94
CA CYS A 92 7.84 -1.90 3.30
C CYS A 92 7.95 -0.79 4.35
N GLY A 93 9.02 -0.01 4.34
CA GLY A 93 9.29 1.01 5.37
C GLY A 93 8.21 2.09 5.45
N LEU A 94 7.69 2.56 4.31
CA LEU A 94 6.60 3.54 4.27
C LEU A 94 5.30 2.97 4.85
N PHE A 95 5.02 1.68 4.66
CA PHE A 95 3.87 1.01 5.27
C PHE A 95 3.99 0.98 6.80
N VAL A 96 5.12 0.53 7.32
CA VAL A 96 5.39 0.51 8.77
C VAL A 96 5.27 1.90 9.37
N ARG A 97 5.82 2.92 8.68
CA ARG A 97 5.71 4.31 9.10
C ARG A 97 4.27 4.78 9.16
N LEU A 98 3.47 4.52 8.11
CA LEU A 98 2.05 4.87 8.06
C LEU A 98 1.30 4.24 9.22
N MET A 99 1.43 2.93 9.40
CA MET A 99 0.74 2.19 10.45
C MET A 99 1.11 2.69 11.85
N ARG A 100 2.39 2.99 12.07
CA ARG A 100 2.84 3.57 13.34
C ARG A 100 2.16 4.90 13.65
N GLU A 101 2.03 5.80 12.66
CA GLU A 101 1.37 7.10 12.87
C GLU A 101 -0.14 6.93 13.08
N VAL A 102 -0.80 6.04 12.34
CA VAL A 102 -2.22 5.72 12.54
C VAL A 102 -2.50 5.21 13.96
N VAL A 103 -1.67 4.29 14.43
CA VAL A 103 -1.80 3.71 15.79
C VAL A 103 -1.52 4.74 16.88
N ARG A 104 -0.48 5.57 16.72
CA ARG A 104 -0.11 6.62 17.69
C ARG A 104 -1.18 7.70 17.79
N ALA A 105 -1.72 8.13 16.66
CA ALA A 105 -2.73 9.17 16.59
C ALA A 105 -4.16 8.67 16.87
N LYS A 106 -4.34 7.35 17.09
CA LYS A 106 -5.65 6.71 17.32
C LYS A 106 -6.68 7.06 16.23
N LEU A 107 -6.23 7.04 14.97
CA LEU A 107 -7.07 7.40 13.82
C LEU A 107 -8.04 6.29 13.38
N ASN A 108 -7.94 5.09 13.96
CA ASN A 108 -8.84 3.99 13.64
C ASN A 108 -10.26 4.25 14.16
N ASN A 109 -11.25 3.86 13.36
CA ASN A 109 -12.64 3.89 13.81
C ASN A 109 -12.81 2.95 15.02
N PRO A 110 -13.45 3.38 16.12
CA PRO A 110 -13.75 2.51 17.25
C PRO A 110 -14.57 1.25 16.90
N LYS A 111 -15.33 1.29 15.80
CA LYS A 111 -16.10 0.15 15.26
C LYS A 111 -15.24 -0.85 14.50
N GLY A 112 -13.97 -0.54 14.29
CA GLY A 112 -13.01 -1.34 13.57
C GLY A 112 -12.40 -0.63 12.37
N MET A 113 -11.19 -1.05 11.99
CA MET A 113 -10.48 -0.58 10.79
C MET A 113 -9.91 -1.75 10.03
N ARG A 114 -10.00 -1.71 8.71
CA ARG A 114 -9.38 -2.71 7.83
C ARG A 114 -8.20 -2.10 7.06
N VAL A 115 -7.13 -2.86 6.97
CA VAL A 115 -5.91 -2.47 6.27
C VAL A 115 -5.57 -3.53 5.22
N VAL A 116 -5.50 -3.11 3.97
CA VAL A 116 -5.11 -3.95 2.85
C VAL A 116 -3.80 -3.41 2.27
N ALA A 117 -2.73 -4.18 2.34
CA ALA A 117 -1.45 -3.85 1.72
C ALA A 117 -1.24 -4.70 0.47
N ILE A 118 -0.82 -4.06 -0.63
CA ILE A 118 -0.56 -4.77 -1.88
C ILE A 118 0.88 -5.25 -1.89
N SER A 119 1.05 -6.53 -1.56
CA SER A 119 2.29 -7.26 -1.70
C SER A 119 2.44 -7.77 -3.16
N SER A 120 2.89 -8.98 -3.35
CA SER A 120 3.05 -9.62 -4.67
C SER A 120 3.28 -11.12 -4.47
N VAL A 121 2.92 -11.94 -5.45
CA VAL A 121 3.40 -13.31 -5.55
C VAL A 121 4.93 -13.40 -5.43
N SER A 122 5.66 -12.34 -5.79
CA SER A 122 7.11 -12.23 -5.60
C SER A 122 7.55 -12.23 -4.12
N ALA A 123 6.63 -12.19 -3.17
CA ALA A 123 6.93 -12.43 -1.75
C ALA A 123 7.38 -13.88 -1.47
N VAL A 124 6.99 -14.81 -2.34
CA VAL A 124 7.29 -16.25 -2.22
C VAL A 124 7.94 -16.84 -3.50
N GLU A 125 7.74 -16.19 -4.65
CA GLU A 125 8.38 -16.59 -5.92
C GLU A 125 9.55 -15.63 -6.23
N GLY A 126 10.71 -16.21 -6.62
CA GLY A 126 11.89 -15.44 -7.04
C GLY A 126 12.00 -15.35 -8.57
N TRP A 127 12.66 -14.29 -9.07
CA TRP A 127 12.99 -14.15 -10.48
C TRP A 127 14.29 -13.35 -10.67
N ALA A 128 14.94 -13.52 -11.81
CA ALA A 128 16.27 -12.93 -12.08
C ALA A 128 16.23 -11.39 -12.10
N GLY A 129 17.06 -10.75 -11.29
CA GLY A 129 17.10 -9.28 -11.13
C GLY A 129 16.04 -8.72 -10.20
N GLY A 130 15.22 -9.58 -9.55
CA GLY A 130 14.17 -9.19 -8.63
C GLY A 130 14.54 -9.22 -7.14
N ALA A 131 15.80 -9.44 -6.78
CA ALA A 131 16.21 -9.71 -5.41
C ALA A 131 15.68 -8.68 -4.38
N ALA A 132 15.90 -7.39 -4.60
CA ALA A 132 15.41 -6.34 -3.70
C ALA A 132 13.88 -6.28 -3.65
N TYR A 133 13.22 -6.40 -4.81
CA TYR A 133 11.76 -6.38 -4.90
C TYR A 133 11.15 -7.57 -4.16
N CYS A 134 11.59 -8.80 -4.47
CA CYS A 134 11.10 -10.02 -3.82
C CYS A 134 11.27 -9.96 -2.31
N ALA A 135 12.47 -9.62 -1.84
CA ALA A 135 12.76 -9.48 -0.42
C ALA A 135 11.87 -8.42 0.24
N SER A 136 11.68 -7.24 -0.38
CA SER A 136 10.83 -6.18 0.15
C SER A 136 9.34 -6.56 0.22
N LYS A 137 8.84 -7.34 -0.76
CA LYS A 137 7.46 -7.84 -0.75
C LYS A 137 7.27 -8.96 0.26
N GLY A 138 8.26 -9.86 0.42
CA GLY A 138 8.29 -10.83 1.51
C GLY A 138 8.27 -10.18 2.89
N ALA A 139 9.08 -9.11 3.06
CA ALA A 139 9.09 -8.31 4.28
C ALA A 139 7.72 -7.65 4.53
N LEU A 140 7.08 -7.05 3.52
CA LEU A 140 5.76 -6.44 3.65
C LEU A 140 4.70 -7.46 4.09
N SER A 141 4.68 -8.66 3.48
CA SER A 141 3.75 -9.73 3.86
C SER A 141 3.99 -10.21 5.30
N ALA A 142 5.24 -10.33 5.73
CA ALA A 142 5.59 -10.69 7.10
C ALA A 142 5.16 -9.61 8.10
N VAL A 143 5.39 -8.33 7.79
CA VAL A 143 4.94 -7.19 8.60
C VAL A 143 3.41 -7.18 8.71
N CYS A 144 2.67 -7.41 7.64
CA CYS A 144 1.21 -7.47 7.70
C CYS A 144 0.71 -8.55 8.68
N ARG A 145 1.30 -9.76 8.62
CA ARG A 145 0.95 -10.84 9.57
C ARG A 145 1.26 -10.46 11.03
N ALA A 146 2.40 -9.83 11.28
CA ALA A 146 2.78 -9.39 12.62
C ALA A 146 1.83 -8.31 13.16
N LEU A 147 1.51 -7.32 12.31
CA LEU A 147 0.58 -6.24 12.67
C LEU A 147 -0.85 -6.73 12.84
N ASP A 148 -1.33 -7.70 12.06
CA ASP A 148 -2.64 -8.31 12.28
C ASP A 148 -2.71 -8.96 13.68
N ALA A 149 -1.70 -9.75 14.03
CA ALA A 149 -1.64 -10.37 15.35
C ALA A 149 -1.60 -9.35 16.50
N GLU A 150 -0.85 -8.25 16.35
CA GLU A 150 -0.71 -7.20 17.36
C GLU A 150 -1.96 -6.32 17.49
N LEU A 151 -2.58 -5.95 16.35
CA LEU A 151 -3.59 -4.90 16.30
C LEU A 151 -5.03 -5.43 16.26
N LYS A 152 -5.25 -6.70 15.94
CA LYS A 152 -6.57 -7.32 15.90
C LYS A 152 -7.35 -7.19 17.22
N PRO A 153 -6.74 -7.34 18.42
CA PRO A 153 -7.43 -7.07 19.67
C PRO A 153 -7.88 -5.63 19.86
N ARG A 154 -7.34 -4.70 19.06
CA ARG A 154 -7.69 -3.27 19.03
C ARG A 154 -8.70 -2.93 17.93
N GLY A 155 -9.30 -3.95 17.29
CA GLY A 155 -10.26 -3.77 16.20
C GLY A 155 -9.62 -3.39 14.85
N ILE A 156 -8.32 -3.58 14.67
CA ILE A 156 -7.62 -3.31 13.41
C ILE A 156 -7.18 -4.64 12.80
N SER A 157 -7.73 -4.96 11.62
CA SER A 157 -7.28 -6.12 10.85
C SER A 157 -6.36 -5.71 9.70
N VAL A 158 -5.30 -6.48 9.48
CA VAL A 158 -4.27 -6.19 8.48
C VAL A 158 -4.07 -7.39 7.57
N VAL A 159 -4.22 -7.22 6.27
CA VAL A 159 -4.02 -8.27 5.28
C VAL A 159 -3.06 -7.82 4.18
N ALA A 160 -2.18 -8.72 3.74
CA ALA A 160 -1.41 -8.57 2.52
C ALA A 160 -2.11 -9.32 1.38
N LEU A 161 -2.43 -8.64 0.28
CA LEU A 161 -2.80 -9.29 -0.96
C LEU A 161 -1.56 -9.49 -1.82
N GLU A 162 -1.43 -10.66 -2.41
CA GLU A 162 -0.25 -11.09 -3.18
C GLU A 162 -0.65 -11.35 -4.65
N PRO A 163 -1.07 -10.30 -5.39
CA PRO A 163 -1.48 -10.49 -6.78
C PRO A 163 -0.29 -10.94 -7.62
N ARG A 164 -0.57 -11.75 -8.66
CA ARG A 164 0.41 -12.08 -9.69
C ARG A 164 0.68 -10.84 -10.53
N TYR A 165 0.30 -10.87 -11.77
CA TYR A 165 0.58 -9.80 -12.73
C TYR A 165 -0.64 -8.89 -12.84
N VAL A 166 -0.41 -7.59 -12.73
CA VAL A 166 -1.46 -6.57 -12.86
C VAL A 166 -1.02 -5.58 -13.93
N LYS A 167 -1.85 -5.32 -14.91
CA LYS A 167 -1.57 -4.47 -16.07
C LYS A 167 -1.37 -3.02 -15.62
N THR A 168 -0.11 -2.66 -15.42
CA THR A 168 0.32 -1.34 -14.93
C THR A 168 1.63 -0.94 -15.57
N ARG A 169 1.94 0.35 -15.60
CA ARG A 169 3.25 0.83 -16.08
C ARG A 169 4.43 0.14 -15.38
N MET A 170 4.30 -0.20 -14.10
CA MET A 170 5.33 -0.93 -13.37
C MET A 170 5.52 -2.35 -13.94
N PHE A 171 4.43 -3.06 -14.21
CA PHE A 171 4.47 -4.39 -14.80
C PHE A 171 5.07 -4.34 -16.22
N ASP A 172 4.59 -3.41 -17.05
CA ASP A 172 5.07 -3.27 -18.44
C ASP A 172 6.59 -3.02 -18.50
N ALA A 173 7.12 -2.26 -17.54
CA ALA A 173 8.56 -2.02 -17.44
C ALA A 173 9.39 -3.25 -17.01
N CYS A 174 8.76 -4.25 -16.37
CA CYS A 174 9.42 -5.43 -15.81
C CYS A 174 9.17 -6.72 -16.63
N ALA A 175 8.00 -6.83 -17.28
CA ALA A 175 7.50 -8.08 -17.89
C ALA A 175 8.50 -8.76 -18.83
N GLY A 176 9.10 -8.00 -19.73
CA GLY A 176 10.11 -8.54 -20.68
C GLY A 176 11.35 -9.11 -19.99
N ARG A 177 11.79 -8.51 -18.89
CA ARG A 177 12.95 -9.00 -18.11
C ARG A 177 12.59 -10.20 -17.23
N MET A 178 11.33 -10.31 -16.85
CA MET A 178 10.80 -11.46 -16.10
C MET A 178 10.47 -12.65 -17.02
N GLY A 179 10.47 -12.46 -18.34
CA GLY A 179 10.06 -13.50 -19.31
C GLY A 179 8.55 -13.81 -19.21
N VAL A 180 7.74 -12.86 -18.79
CA VAL A 180 6.30 -13.03 -18.59
C VAL A 180 5.54 -12.49 -19.79
N ASP A 181 4.58 -13.28 -20.30
CA ASP A 181 3.63 -12.82 -21.31
C ASP A 181 2.71 -11.73 -20.72
N PRO A 182 2.70 -10.51 -21.28
CA PRO A 182 1.82 -9.44 -20.83
C PRO A 182 0.32 -9.79 -20.85
N ALA A 183 -0.10 -10.74 -21.68
CA ALA A 183 -1.49 -11.21 -21.74
C ALA A 183 -1.95 -11.90 -20.44
N LEU A 184 -1.03 -12.36 -19.60
CA LEU A 184 -1.33 -12.97 -18.30
C LEU A 184 -1.67 -11.93 -17.21
N ALA A 185 -1.50 -10.64 -17.49
CA ALA A 185 -1.76 -9.59 -16.52
C ALA A 185 -3.25 -9.29 -16.43
N ARG A 186 -3.79 -9.38 -15.20
CA ARG A 186 -5.19 -9.01 -14.91
C ARG A 186 -5.39 -7.49 -14.95
N ASP A 187 -6.63 -7.09 -15.19
CA ASP A 187 -7.00 -5.68 -15.14
C ASP A 187 -6.86 -5.12 -13.71
N PRO A 188 -6.30 -3.93 -13.50
CA PRO A 188 -6.24 -3.29 -12.19
C PRO A 188 -7.62 -2.99 -11.58
N ASP A 189 -8.66 -2.79 -12.40
CA ASP A 189 -10.03 -2.57 -11.89
C ASP A 189 -10.64 -3.87 -11.31
N ASP A 190 -10.25 -5.07 -11.80
CA ASP A 190 -10.61 -6.35 -11.19
C ASP A 190 -9.99 -6.52 -9.81
N LEU A 191 -8.70 -6.17 -9.69
CA LEU A 191 -8.02 -6.18 -8.39
C LEU A 191 -8.62 -5.14 -7.44
N ALA A 192 -9.01 -3.97 -7.94
CA ALA A 192 -9.65 -2.94 -7.12
C ALA A 192 -10.97 -3.42 -6.52
N ARG A 193 -11.79 -4.17 -7.27
CA ARG A 193 -13.03 -4.78 -6.74
C ARG A 193 -12.75 -5.81 -5.64
N GLU A 194 -11.73 -6.64 -5.81
CA GLU A 194 -11.27 -7.59 -4.80
C GLU A 194 -10.81 -6.87 -3.51
N ILE A 195 -10.01 -5.81 -3.66
CA ILE A 195 -9.55 -5.00 -2.53
C ILE A 195 -10.74 -4.41 -1.76
N LEU A 196 -11.72 -3.82 -2.47
CA LEU A 196 -12.87 -3.19 -1.82
C LEU A 196 -13.80 -4.21 -1.14
N ALA A 197 -13.87 -5.45 -1.59
CA ALA A 197 -14.63 -6.49 -0.93
C ALA A 197 -14.15 -6.76 0.52
N HIS A 198 -12.87 -6.49 0.83
CA HIS A 198 -12.35 -6.57 2.20
C HIS A 198 -12.95 -5.53 3.15
N PHE A 199 -13.62 -4.50 2.66
CA PHE A 199 -14.21 -3.43 3.48
C PHE A 199 -15.72 -3.63 3.70
N THR A 200 -16.35 -4.55 2.98
CA THR A 200 -17.81 -4.81 3.03
C THR A 200 -18.18 -6.07 3.81
N SER A 201 -17.20 -6.85 4.23
CA SER A 201 -17.36 -8.13 4.97
C SER A 201 -17.27 -7.98 6.47
#